data_d8c19e41dcb98d25ff91efb569eb33c5
#
_entry.id   d8c19e41dcb98d25ff91efb569eb33c5
#
_cell.length_a   1.000
_cell.length_b   1.000
_cell.length_c   1.000
_cell.angle_alpha   90.00
_cell.angle_beta   90.00
_cell.angle_gamma   90.00
#
_symmetry.space_group_name_H-M   'P 1'
#
loop_
_entity.id
_entity.type
_entity.pdbx_description
1 polymer ?
#
loop_
_entity_poly.entity_id
_entity_poly.type
_entity_poly.pdbx_seq_one_letter_code
_entity_poly.pdbx_strand_id
1 'polypeptide(L)'
;MTRVEARDSRGTEGSPDPESGTRHARIRRAVGALSRPGPWKRGRLLATPAVLLGLLMLLHAQITDRGGLGSLVESMLPWFGVFVPVLLAGALWRRSASAVVALLLPVVVWLSLFGGLLVDKSHAGGDLTLVSHNVGAGNTDPAATARDLAASGADLLALEEITSQARDVYEQELAKTFPHHTVLGTVGLWSKLPLSDTRAVDIQQDVGPLGDAKSDDQKLPYNRALRTTVATDEGPLAVYVAHLGSVRVMPRNGFWTDSRDRNATALAKALAAERNERVVLLGDLNGTVDDRAFAGITAQVHSVQDEAGNGFGFSWPAKFPVARIDQILVRGVEPESSWVLPATGSDHLPVAAGISW
;
A
#
# COMPACT_ATOMS: atom_id res chain seq x y z
N MET A 1 42.11 21.01 -103.63
CA MET A 1 43.38 20.54 -103.05
C MET A 1 43.69 21.36 -101.80
N THR A 2 43.65 20.86 -100.66
CA THR A 2 44.56 21.03 -99.56
C THR A 2 43.90 20.51 -98.29
N ARG A 3 44.45 19.53 -97.73
CA ARG A 3 44.08 18.77 -96.54
C ARG A 3 44.49 19.62 -95.32
N VAL A 4 43.60 19.80 -94.30
CA VAL A 4 43.98 20.28 -93.01
C VAL A 4 43.68 19.21 -91.94
N GLU A 5 44.75 18.82 -91.30
CA GLU A 5 44.76 17.81 -90.21
C GLU A 5 44.13 18.38 -88.95
N ALA A 6 43.22 17.64 -88.33
CA ALA A 6 42.69 17.87 -87.00
C ALA A 6 43.62 17.30 -85.93
N ARG A 7 44.07 18.14 -85.01
CA ARG A 7 44.93 17.79 -83.86
C ARG A 7 44.06 17.34 -82.69
N ASP A 8 44.20 16.10 -82.32
CA ASP A 8 43.52 15.46 -81.17
C ASP A 8 44.21 15.93 -79.87
N SER A 9 43.46 16.63 -79.02
CA SER A 9 43.87 17.02 -77.66
C SER A 9 43.21 16.11 -76.60
N ARG A 10 43.89 15.03 -76.24
CA ARG A 10 43.48 14.18 -75.11
C ARG A 10 43.69 14.93 -73.83
N GLY A 11 42.57 15.27 -73.15
CA GLY A 11 42.58 15.72 -71.77
C GLY A 11 42.92 14.54 -70.85
N THR A 12 43.93 14.74 -70.04
CA THR A 12 44.27 13.84 -68.92
C THR A 12 43.25 14.00 -67.82
N GLU A 13 42.36 13.01 -67.66
CA GLU A 13 41.53 12.85 -66.44
C GLU A 13 42.46 12.55 -65.26
N GLY A 14 42.57 13.50 -64.31
CA GLY A 14 43.26 13.29 -63.03
C GLY A 14 42.45 12.32 -62.15
N SER A 15 43.03 11.14 -61.88
CA SER A 15 42.49 10.22 -60.90
C SER A 15 42.30 10.90 -59.55
N PRO A 16 41.17 10.78 -58.90
CA PRO A 16 40.97 11.35 -57.57
C PRO A 16 41.89 10.66 -56.56
N ASP A 17 42.66 11.46 -55.87
CA ASP A 17 43.64 11.07 -54.87
C ASP A 17 42.95 10.27 -53.73
N PRO A 18 43.29 8.97 -53.49
CA PRO A 18 42.64 8.11 -52.51
C PRO A 18 42.85 8.61 -51.05
N GLU A 19 43.83 9.46 -50.82
CA GLU A 19 44.09 10.05 -49.51
C GLU A 19 43.09 11.18 -49.13
N SER A 20 42.49 11.88 -50.09
CA SER A 20 41.54 12.95 -49.81
C SER A 20 40.23 12.41 -49.27
N GLY A 21 39.78 11.25 -49.78
CA GLY A 21 38.55 10.58 -49.32
C GLY A 21 38.65 10.08 -47.85
N THR A 22 39.82 9.56 -47.50
CA THR A 22 40.07 9.06 -46.14
C THR A 22 40.21 10.20 -45.12
N ARG A 23 40.78 11.33 -45.55
CA ARG A 23 40.94 12.53 -44.69
C ARG A 23 39.61 13.19 -44.41
N HIS A 24 38.73 13.34 -45.39
CA HIS A 24 37.37 13.85 -45.23
C HIS A 24 36.48 12.92 -44.39
N ALA A 25 36.62 11.59 -44.55
CA ALA A 25 35.92 10.63 -43.67
C ALA A 25 36.38 10.68 -42.22
N ARG A 26 37.69 10.85 -41.96
CA ARG A 26 38.25 11.03 -40.62
C ARG A 26 37.78 12.35 -39.99
N ILE A 27 37.80 13.47 -40.74
CA ILE A 27 37.31 14.75 -40.28
C ILE A 27 35.80 14.71 -39.95
N ARG A 28 34.98 14.13 -40.82
CA ARG A 28 33.55 13.92 -40.56
C ARG A 28 33.28 13.03 -39.33
N ARG A 29 34.06 11.98 -39.10
CA ARG A 29 33.99 11.17 -37.88
C ARG A 29 34.42 11.93 -36.64
N ALA A 30 35.49 12.73 -36.73
CA ALA A 30 35.98 13.55 -35.65
C ALA A 30 35.00 14.69 -35.27
N VAL A 31 34.43 15.38 -36.28
CA VAL A 31 33.40 16.41 -36.09
C VAL A 31 32.10 15.78 -35.58
N GLY A 32 31.71 14.61 -36.07
CA GLY A 32 30.56 13.84 -35.54
C GLY A 32 30.79 13.32 -34.11
N ALA A 33 32.03 13.05 -33.72
CA ALA A 33 32.37 12.68 -32.33
C ALA A 33 32.37 13.91 -31.38
N LEU A 34 32.83 15.08 -31.87
CA LEU A 34 32.81 16.34 -31.13
C LEU A 34 31.39 16.93 -30.97
N SER A 35 30.49 16.65 -31.92
CA SER A 35 29.07 17.07 -31.88
C SER A 35 28.18 16.13 -31.07
N ARG A 36 28.64 14.95 -30.64
CA ARG A 36 27.89 14.07 -29.77
C ARG A 36 27.87 14.68 -28.34
N PRO A 37 26.68 14.95 -27.76
CA PRO A 37 26.61 15.48 -26.41
C PRO A 37 27.33 14.52 -25.46
N GLY A 38 28.19 15.06 -24.61
CA GLY A 38 28.89 14.29 -23.57
C GLY A 38 27.92 13.58 -22.60
N PRO A 39 28.40 12.62 -21.80
CA PRO A 39 27.56 11.81 -20.89
C PRO A 39 26.70 12.66 -19.96
N TRP A 40 27.15 13.85 -19.58
CA TRP A 40 26.39 14.80 -18.76
C TRP A 40 25.26 15.52 -19.50
N LYS A 41 25.31 15.64 -20.83
CA LYS A 41 24.27 16.29 -21.63
C LYS A 41 23.27 15.31 -22.27
N ARG A 42 23.64 14.04 -22.38
CA ARG A 42 22.83 13.02 -23.09
C ARG A 42 21.54 12.63 -22.42
N GLY A 43 21.38 12.84 -21.13
CA GLY A 43 20.28 12.30 -20.37
C GLY A 43 19.45 13.33 -19.60
N ARG A 44 19.51 14.60 -19.95
CA ARG A 44 18.73 15.64 -19.29
C ARG A 44 17.23 15.33 -19.29
N LEU A 45 16.70 14.76 -20.38
CA LEU A 45 15.31 14.33 -20.48
C LEU A 45 14.97 13.16 -19.52
N LEU A 46 15.94 12.34 -19.10
CA LEU A 46 15.73 11.28 -18.11
C LEU A 46 16.08 11.74 -16.69
N ALA A 47 16.99 12.70 -16.54
CA ALA A 47 17.34 13.27 -15.24
C ALA A 47 16.15 14.06 -14.65
N THR A 48 15.42 14.79 -15.49
CA THR A 48 14.24 15.58 -15.05
C THR A 48 13.18 14.68 -14.39
N PRO A 49 12.63 13.62 -15.02
CA PRO A 49 11.64 12.76 -14.38
C PRO A 49 12.21 12.03 -13.15
N ALA A 50 13.51 11.69 -13.12
CA ALA A 50 14.12 11.11 -11.93
C ALA A 50 14.09 12.07 -10.73
N VAL A 51 14.47 13.34 -10.94
CA VAL A 51 14.40 14.37 -9.89
C VAL A 51 12.95 14.61 -9.48
N LEU A 52 12.02 14.74 -10.44
CA LEU A 52 10.60 14.96 -10.14
C LEU A 52 10.00 13.80 -9.36
N LEU A 53 10.34 12.56 -9.68
CA LEU A 53 9.93 11.36 -8.94
C LEU A 53 10.43 11.41 -7.50
N GLY A 54 11.72 11.73 -7.30
CA GLY A 54 12.29 11.85 -5.97
C GLY A 54 11.67 12.98 -5.16
N LEU A 55 11.42 14.14 -5.78
CA LEU A 55 10.74 15.27 -5.13
C LEU A 55 9.28 14.96 -4.81
N LEU A 56 8.56 14.25 -5.70
CA LEU A 56 7.20 13.79 -5.44
C LEU A 56 7.14 12.93 -4.18
N MET A 57 8.02 11.93 -4.07
CA MET A 57 8.08 11.06 -2.90
C MET A 57 8.56 11.81 -1.64
N LEU A 58 9.52 12.73 -1.76
CA LEU A 58 10.05 13.49 -0.62
C LEU A 58 9.01 14.47 -0.06
N LEU A 59 8.22 15.07 -0.94
CA LEU A 59 7.27 16.14 -0.61
C LEU A 59 5.82 15.68 -0.63
N HIS A 60 5.54 14.36 -0.64
CA HIS A 60 4.19 13.82 -0.74
C HIS A 60 3.24 14.42 0.30
N ALA A 61 3.69 14.56 1.55
CA ALA A 61 2.90 15.13 2.63
C ALA A 61 2.51 16.61 2.43
N GLN A 62 3.22 17.34 1.56
CA GLN A 62 2.91 18.74 1.21
C GLN A 62 1.86 18.87 0.09
N ILE A 63 1.53 17.76 -0.58
CA ILE A 63 0.52 17.76 -1.65
C ILE A 63 -0.84 18.06 -1.03
N THR A 64 -1.52 19.08 -1.54
CA THR A 64 -2.87 19.41 -1.09
C THR A 64 -3.84 18.29 -1.46
N ASP A 65 -4.65 17.85 -0.50
CA ASP A 65 -5.59 16.73 -0.71
C ASP A 65 -6.90 17.17 -1.40
N ARG A 66 -6.75 17.85 -2.54
CA ARG A 66 -7.91 18.23 -3.37
C ARG A 66 -8.34 17.04 -4.21
N GLY A 67 -9.60 16.61 -4.05
CA GLY A 67 -10.15 15.45 -4.75
C GLY A 67 -9.40 14.16 -4.41
N GLY A 68 -8.87 14.04 -3.19
CA GLY A 68 -8.17 12.85 -2.70
C GLY A 68 -6.78 12.63 -3.34
N LEU A 69 -6.21 13.65 -4.00
CA LEU A 69 -4.91 13.49 -4.69
C LEU A 69 -3.78 13.16 -3.72
N GLY A 70 -3.76 13.76 -2.53
CA GLY A 70 -2.78 13.49 -1.50
C GLY A 70 -2.85 12.02 -1.06
N SER A 71 -4.02 11.55 -0.66
CA SER A 71 -4.29 10.16 -0.31
C SER A 71 -3.94 9.17 -1.43
N LEU A 72 -4.27 9.51 -2.69
CA LEU A 72 -3.90 8.66 -3.85
C LEU A 72 -2.38 8.52 -3.97
N VAL A 73 -1.64 9.64 -3.88
CA VAL A 73 -0.18 9.63 -3.95
C VAL A 73 0.40 8.80 -2.80
N GLU A 74 -0.10 8.99 -1.58
CA GLU A 74 0.37 8.26 -0.39
C GLU A 74 0.08 6.76 -0.49
N SER A 75 -1.10 6.36 -0.95
CA SER A 75 -1.42 4.95 -1.20
C SER A 75 -0.54 4.31 -2.28
N MET A 76 -0.04 5.11 -3.24
CA MET A 76 0.79 4.63 -4.36
C MET A 76 2.31 4.78 -4.10
N LEU A 77 2.72 5.35 -2.98
CA LEU A 77 4.14 5.59 -2.66
C LEU A 77 5.04 4.35 -2.84
N PRO A 78 4.67 3.14 -2.36
CA PRO A 78 5.52 1.96 -2.55
C PRO A 78 5.81 1.66 -4.02
N TRP A 79 4.82 1.87 -4.90
CA TRP A 79 4.90 1.58 -6.33
C TRP A 79 5.78 2.56 -7.11
N PHE A 80 6.03 3.75 -6.59
CA PHE A 80 6.95 4.69 -7.23
C PHE A 80 8.38 4.16 -7.31
N GLY A 81 8.76 3.22 -6.43
CA GLY A 81 10.04 2.51 -6.51
C GLY A 81 10.23 1.74 -7.83
N VAL A 82 9.17 1.27 -8.46
CA VAL A 82 9.23 0.53 -9.74
C VAL A 82 9.77 1.40 -10.89
N PHE A 83 9.57 2.71 -10.83
CA PHE A 83 10.09 3.62 -11.85
C PHE A 83 11.62 3.79 -11.76
N VAL A 84 12.24 3.50 -10.62
CA VAL A 84 13.69 3.63 -10.45
C VAL A 84 14.47 2.70 -11.40
N PRO A 85 14.25 1.37 -11.42
CA PRO A 85 14.93 0.47 -12.35
C PRO A 85 14.59 0.77 -13.82
N VAL A 86 13.37 1.22 -14.12
CA VAL A 86 12.97 1.61 -15.48
C VAL A 86 13.79 2.82 -15.98
N LEU A 87 13.87 3.87 -15.16
CA LEU A 87 14.67 5.06 -15.47
C LEU A 87 16.18 4.74 -15.50
N LEU A 88 16.65 3.83 -14.63
CA LEU A 88 18.05 3.38 -14.64
C LEU A 88 18.39 2.65 -15.95
N ALA A 89 17.54 1.75 -16.41
CA ALA A 89 17.72 1.07 -17.71
C ALA A 89 17.82 2.10 -18.85
N GLY A 90 16.95 3.10 -18.88
CA GLY A 90 17.01 4.21 -19.84
C GLY A 90 18.30 5.04 -19.74
N ALA A 91 18.75 5.35 -18.51
CA ALA A 91 19.97 6.09 -18.24
C ALA A 91 21.23 5.33 -18.74
N LEU A 92 21.30 4.03 -18.49
CA LEU A 92 22.37 3.15 -18.93
C LEU A 92 22.38 3.00 -20.46
N TRP A 93 21.20 2.78 -21.08
CA TRP A 93 21.07 2.71 -22.55
C TRP A 93 21.58 3.98 -23.22
N ARG A 94 21.23 5.16 -22.67
CA ARG A 94 21.72 6.45 -23.18
C ARG A 94 23.12 6.82 -22.70
N ARG A 95 23.75 6.02 -21.86
CA ARG A 95 25.06 6.28 -21.24
C ARG A 95 25.12 7.69 -20.60
N SER A 96 24.12 8.00 -19.78
CA SER A 96 23.93 9.31 -19.19
C SER A 96 24.36 9.34 -17.73
N ALA A 97 25.44 10.01 -17.42
CA ALA A 97 25.91 10.23 -16.06
C ALA A 97 24.93 11.12 -15.26
N SER A 98 24.37 12.17 -15.88
CA SER A 98 23.41 13.05 -15.21
C SER A 98 22.13 12.34 -14.77
N ALA A 99 21.61 11.40 -15.58
CA ALA A 99 20.42 10.64 -15.23
C ALA A 99 20.71 9.64 -14.09
N VAL A 100 21.90 8.97 -14.12
CA VAL A 100 22.31 8.08 -13.04
C VAL A 100 22.46 8.82 -11.71
N VAL A 101 23.09 10.01 -11.72
CA VAL A 101 23.23 10.83 -10.51
C VAL A 101 21.86 11.34 -10.02
N ALA A 102 20.97 11.75 -10.93
CA ALA A 102 19.61 12.19 -10.56
C ALA A 102 18.78 11.08 -9.90
N LEU A 103 19.02 9.81 -10.25
CA LEU A 103 18.34 8.65 -9.64
C LEU A 103 18.72 8.41 -8.18
N LEU A 104 19.83 8.97 -7.68
CA LEU A 104 20.18 8.86 -6.26
C LEU A 104 19.06 9.43 -5.37
N LEU A 105 18.41 10.51 -5.80
CA LEU A 105 17.34 11.13 -5.03
C LEU A 105 16.14 10.16 -4.83
N PRO A 106 15.46 9.64 -5.87
CA PRO A 106 14.35 8.73 -5.67
C PRO A 106 14.76 7.41 -4.99
N VAL A 107 15.98 6.91 -5.22
CA VAL A 107 16.49 5.71 -4.53
C VAL A 107 16.60 5.95 -3.02
N VAL A 108 17.27 7.04 -2.62
CA VAL A 108 17.48 7.34 -1.19
C VAL A 108 16.14 7.59 -0.51
N VAL A 109 15.24 8.38 -1.12
CA VAL A 109 13.94 8.67 -0.53
C VAL A 109 13.10 7.39 -0.41
N TRP A 110 13.05 6.57 -1.47
CA TRP A 110 12.26 5.32 -1.43
C TRP A 110 12.81 4.33 -0.39
N LEU A 111 14.13 4.18 -0.31
CA LEU A 111 14.75 3.32 0.71
C LEU A 111 14.56 3.87 2.13
N SER A 112 14.51 5.19 2.31
CA SER A 112 14.22 5.77 3.64
C SER A 112 12.79 5.53 4.08
N LEU A 113 11.83 5.47 3.13
CA LEU A 113 10.41 5.21 3.43
C LEU A 113 10.13 3.71 3.60
N PHE A 114 10.68 2.86 2.73
CA PHE A 114 10.27 1.46 2.61
C PHE A 114 11.42 0.46 2.76
N GLY A 115 12.65 0.91 2.92
CA GLY A 115 13.81 0.00 3.06
C GLY A 115 13.68 -0.96 4.25
N GLY A 116 13.04 -0.52 5.33
CA GLY A 116 12.74 -1.35 6.49
C GLY A 116 11.81 -2.53 6.21
N LEU A 117 10.93 -2.41 5.20
CA LEU A 117 10.03 -3.49 4.78
C LEU A 117 10.71 -4.56 3.93
N LEU A 118 11.92 -4.31 3.43
CA LEU A 118 12.70 -5.28 2.64
C LEU A 118 13.49 -6.27 3.50
N VAL A 119 13.50 -6.05 4.81
CA VAL A 119 14.19 -6.89 5.78
C VAL A 119 13.14 -7.69 6.55
N ASP A 120 13.36 -9.00 6.68
CA ASP A 120 12.55 -9.83 7.54
C ASP A 120 12.84 -9.46 9.01
N LYS A 121 11.82 -8.99 9.70
CA LYS A 121 11.88 -8.56 11.09
C LYS A 121 11.06 -9.47 11.99
N SER A 122 10.54 -10.58 11.44
CA SER A 122 9.75 -11.54 12.20
C SER A 122 10.62 -12.32 13.18
N HIS A 123 10.09 -12.48 14.38
CA HIS A 123 10.64 -13.34 15.41
C HIS A 123 9.74 -14.56 15.61
N ALA A 124 10.34 -15.69 15.99
CA ALA A 124 9.57 -16.87 16.35
C ALA A 124 9.02 -16.70 17.76
N GLY A 125 7.74 -16.97 17.93
CA GLY A 125 7.07 -16.86 19.23
C GLY A 125 5.87 -15.92 19.15
N GLY A 126 5.41 -15.50 20.31
CA GLY A 126 4.22 -14.69 20.50
C GLY A 126 3.24 -15.37 21.45
N ASP A 127 2.68 -14.58 22.35
CA ASP A 127 1.72 -15.07 23.34
C ASP A 127 0.31 -15.15 22.75
N LEU A 128 0.02 -14.32 21.75
CA LEU A 128 -1.25 -14.32 21.02
C LEU A 128 -1.05 -14.21 19.51
N THR A 129 -1.84 -14.99 18.78
CA THR A 129 -2.00 -14.89 17.33
C THR A 129 -3.29 -14.17 16.98
N LEU A 130 -3.16 -13.06 16.26
CA LEU A 130 -4.24 -12.20 15.81
C LEU A 130 -4.48 -12.42 14.32
N VAL A 131 -5.74 -12.47 13.89
CA VAL A 131 -6.11 -12.51 12.47
C VAL A 131 -7.23 -11.50 12.21
N SER A 132 -7.12 -10.76 11.12
CA SER A 132 -8.16 -9.86 10.61
C SER A 132 -8.49 -10.21 9.17
N HIS A 133 -9.77 -10.23 8.83
CA HIS A 133 -10.24 -10.56 7.50
C HIS A 133 -11.54 -9.89 7.12
N ASN A 134 -11.50 -9.05 6.10
CA ASN A 134 -12.71 -8.64 5.39
C ASN A 134 -13.19 -9.85 4.57
N VAL A 135 -14.29 -10.48 5.03
CA VAL A 135 -14.82 -11.71 4.43
C VAL A 135 -15.57 -11.49 3.12
N GLY A 136 -15.79 -10.23 2.74
CA GLY A 136 -16.49 -9.84 1.52
C GLY A 136 -18.00 -10.06 1.59
N ALA A 137 -18.78 -8.99 1.51
CA ALA A 137 -20.26 -9.11 1.49
C ALA A 137 -20.79 -9.95 0.33
N GLY A 138 -20.02 -10.11 -0.74
CA GLY A 138 -20.31 -10.93 -1.90
C GLY A 138 -19.79 -12.37 -1.84
N ASN A 139 -19.21 -12.80 -0.72
CA ASN A 139 -18.67 -14.15 -0.56
C ASN A 139 -19.76 -15.21 -0.71
N THR A 140 -19.57 -16.15 -1.64
CA THR A 140 -20.54 -17.17 -1.98
C THR A 140 -20.43 -18.45 -1.14
N ASP A 141 -19.33 -18.61 -0.38
CA ASP A 141 -19.11 -19.76 0.51
C ASP A 141 -18.55 -19.31 1.87
N PRO A 142 -19.39 -18.70 2.73
CA PRO A 142 -18.99 -18.29 4.08
C PRO A 142 -18.51 -19.45 4.95
N ALA A 143 -19.06 -20.66 4.74
CA ALA A 143 -18.68 -21.83 5.53
C ALA A 143 -17.25 -22.31 5.22
N ALA A 144 -16.84 -22.31 3.94
CA ALA A 144 -15.46 -22.63 3.58
C ALA A 144 -14.50 -21.59 4.17
N THR A 145 -14.81 -20.29 4.01
CA THR A 145 -14.03 -19.19 4.59
C THR A 145 -13.89 -19.33 6.10
N ALA A 146 -14.97 -19.64 6.82
CA ALA A 146 -14.94 -19.84 8.27
C ALA A 146 -14.02 -21.01 8.67
N ARG A 147 -14.08 -22.14 7.93
CA ARG A 147 -13.21 -23.30 8.19
C ARG A 147 -11.73 -22.99 7.95
N ASP A 148 -11.40 -22.27 6.88
CA ASP A 148 -10.03 -21.84 6.58
C ASP A 148 -9.50 -20.92 7.68
N LEU A 149 -10.32 -19.98 8.15
CA LEU A 149 -9.96 -19.09 9.25
C LEU A 149 -9.85 -19.81 10.60
N ALA A 150 -10.71 -20.78 10.89
CA ALA A 150 -10.61 -21.62 12.08
C ALA A 150 -9.31 -22.43 12.11
N ALA A 151 -8.78 -22.82 10.94
CA ALA A 151 -7.52 -23.55 10.80
C ALA A 151 -6.28 -22.64 10.84
N SER A 152 -6.43 -21.32 10.87
CA SER A 152 -5.32 -20.35 10.84
C SER A 152 -4.43 -20.36 12.08
N GLY A 153 -4.89 -20.94 13.18
CA GLY A 153 -4.19 -20.92 14.47
C GLY A 153 -4.49 -19.67 15.32
N ALA A 154 -5.34 -18.75 14.85
CA ALA A 154 -5.68 -17.52 15.56
C ALA A 154 -6.19 -17.76 16.98
N ASP A 155 -5.83 -16.89 17.92
CA ASP A 155 -6.43 -16.78 19.23
C ASP A 155 -7.54 -15.72 19.24
N LEU A 156 -7.34 -14.65 18.46
CA LEU A 156 -8.33 -13.61 18.17
C LEU A 156 -8.51 -13.50 16.67
N LEU A 157 -9.76 -13.56 16.22
CA LEU A 157 -10.14 -13.46 14.80
C LEU A 157 -11.16 -12.35 14.63
N ALA A 158 -10.77 -11.27 13.96
CA ALA A 158 -11.65 -10.18 13.57
C ALA A 158 -12.19 -10.41 12.15
N LEU A 159 -13.48 -10.19 11.96
CA LEU A 159 -14.15 -10.28 10.66
C LEU A 159 -14.89 -8.98 10.35
N GLU A 160 -14.79 -8.54 9.10
CA GLU A 160 -15.47 -7.38 8.55
C GLU A 160 -16.35 -7.82 7.36
N GLU A 161 -17.32 -6.98 7.00
CA GLU A 161 -18.35 -7.25 5.97
C GLU A 161 -19.24 -8.47 6.23
N ILE A 162 -19.49 -8.76 7.49
CA ILE A 162 -20.42 -9.82 7.86
C ILE A 162 -21.85 -9.40 7.45
N THR A 163 -22.43 -10.09 6.49
CA THR A 163 -23.83 -9.87 6.12
C THR A 163 -24.78 -10.56 7.11
N SER A 164 -26.01 -10.06 7.22
CA SER A 164 -27.03 -10.70 8.07
C SER A 164 -27.31 -12.16 7.67
N GLN A 165 -27.17 -12.50 6.39
CA GLN A 165 -27.36 -13.84 5.87
C GLN A 165 -26.22 -14.80 6.21
N ALA A 166 -24.97 -14.29 6.27
CA ALA A 166 -23.78 -15.11 6.54
C ALA A 166 -23.45 -15.21 8.03
N ARG A 167 -24.04 -14.36 8.90
CA ARG A 167 -23.73 -14.28 10.32
C ARG A 167 -23.86 -15.64 11.00
N ASP A 168 -25.03 -16.28 10.88
CA ASP A 168 -25.29 -17.56 11.55
C ASP A 168 -24.31 -18.65 11.11
N VAL A 169 -23.85 -18.60 9.85
CA VAL A 169 -22.87 -19.54 9.32
C VAL A 169 -21.52 -19.33 10.00
N TYR A 170 -21.03 -18.07 10.10
CA TYR A 170 -19.77 -17.78 10.82
C TYR A 170 -19.85 -18.15 12.30
N GLU A 171 -20.97 -17.82 12.98
CA GLU A 171 -21.16 -18.15 14.40
C GLU A 171 -21.14 -19.65 14.62
N GLN A 172 -21.78 -20.47 13.76
CA GLN A 172 -21.81 -21.92 13.88
C GLN A 172 -20.48 -22.58 13.55
N GLU A 173 -19.85 -22.23 12.44
CA GLU A 173 -18.62 -22.86 11.97
C GLU A 173 -17.42 -22.52 12.88
N LEU A 174 -17.37 -21.30 13.43
CA LEU A 174 -16.28 -20.86 14.28
C LEU A 174 -16.45 -21.26 15.76
N ALA A 175 -17.66 -21.61 16.21
CA ALA A 175 -17.96 -21.85 17.62
C ALA A 175 -17.11 -22.92 18.28
N LYS A 176 -16.62 -23.94 17.52
CA LYS A 176 -15.76 -25.01 18.08
C LYS A 176 -14.35 -24.53 18.40
N THR A 177 -13.85 -23.58 17.61
CA THR A 177 -12.49 -23.05 17.74
C THR A 177 -12.45 -21.84 18.67
N PHE A 178 -13.51 -21.02 18.63
CA PHE A 178 -13.62 -19.78 19.39
C PHE A 178 -14.89 -19.80 20.27
N PRO A 179 -14.76 -20.20 21.53
CA PRO A 179 -15.90 -20.30 22.45
C PRO A 179 -16.53 -18.94 22.79
N HIS A 180 -15.82 -17.86 22.57
CA HIS A 180 -16.29 -16.51 22.84
C HIS A 180 -16.36 -15.70 21.55
N HIS A 181 -17.45 -15.00 21.31
CA HIS A 181 -17.57 -14.09 20.17
C HIS A 181 -18.53 -12.94 20.46
N THR A 182 -18.41 -11.91 19.64
CA THR A 182 -19.33 -10.78 19.63
C THR A 182 -19.43 -10.22 18.21
N VAL A 183 -20.64 -9.91 17.77
CA VAL A 183 -20.90 -9.30 16.46
C VAL A 183 -21.81 -8.09 16.63
N LEU A 184 -21.34 -6.92 16.21
CA LEU A 184 -22.11 -5.67 16.21
C LEU A 184 -22.15 -5.07 14.81
N GLY A 185 -23.33 -5.07 14.19
CA GLY A 185 -23.48 -4.62 12.81
C GLY A 185 -22.83 -5.59 11.82
N THR A 186 -21.83 -5.10 11.09
CA THR A 186 -21.11 -5.84 10.04
C THR A 186 -19.70 -6.27 10.44
N VAL A 187 -19.32 -6.07 11.72
CA VAL A 187 -18.01 -6.46 12.25
C VAL A 187 -18.17 -7.36 13.48
N GLY A 188 -17.21 -8.27 13.65
CA GLY A 188 -17.22 -9.21 14.79
C GLY A 188 -15.82 -9.60 15.24
N LEU A 189 -15.74 -10.05 16.49
CA LEU A 189 -14.55 -10.66 17.07
C LEU A 189 -14.88 -12.05 17.62
N TRP A 190 -14.13 -13.04 17.21
CA TRP A 190 -14.10 -14.39 17.74
C TRP A 190 -12.82 -14.57 18.55
N SER A 191 -12.91 -15.22 19.70
CA SER A 191 -11.82 -15.31 20.66
C SER A 191 -11.78 -16.68 21.36
N LYS A 192 -10.59 -17.21 21.59
CA LYS A 192 -10.37 -18.32 22.50
C LYS A 192 -10.44 -17.87 23.98
N LEU A 193 -10.26 -16.58 24.23
CA LEU A 193 -10.24 -15.95 25.54
C LEU A 193 -11.56 -15.23 25.84
N PRO A 194 -11.96 -15.08 27.13
CA PRO A 194 -13.21 -14.44 27.51
C PRO A 194 -13.28 -12.97 27.06
N LEU A 195 -14.48 -12.57 26.61
CA LEU A 195 -14.79 -11.20 26.18
C LEU A 195 -15.67 -10.50 27.22
N SER A 196 -15.46 -9.19 27.39
CA SER A 196 -16.25 -8.33 28.28
C SER A 196 -16.27 -6.90 27.77
N ASP A 197 -17.15 -6.06 28.33
CA ASP A 197 -17.27 -4.62 28.01
C ASP A 197 -17.32 -4.34 26.49
N THR A 198 -18.15 -5.14 25.79
CA THR A 198 -18.36 -4.97 24.36
C THR A 198 -19.31 -3.82 24.08
N ARG A 199 -18.91 -2.93 23.18
CA ARG A 199 -19.73 -1.80 22.73
C ARG A 199 -19.45 -1.42 21.29
N ALA A 200 -20.44 -0.84 20.64
CA ALA A 200 -20.28 -0.23 19.34
C ALA A 200 -19.37 1.02 19.45
N VAL A 201 -18.56 1.25 18.43
CA VAL A 201 -17.81 2.49 18.23
C VAL A 201 -18.46 3.22 17.07
N ASP A 202 -19.06 4.38 17.34
CA ASP A 202 -19.72 5.17 16.30
C ASP A 202 -18.68 5.91 15.45
N ILE A 203 -18.27 5.27 14.35
CA ILE A 203 -17.37 5.85 13.36
C ILE A 203 -18.13 6.47 12.17
N GLN A 204 -19.46 6.32 12.11
CA GLN A 204 -20.31 6.78 11.01
C GLN A 204 -21.03 8.10 11.31
N GLN A 205 -20.59 8.85 12.31
CA GLN A 205 -21.13 10.18 12.61
C GLN A 205 -21.19 10.98 11.30
N ASP A 206 -22.35 11.53 10.99
CA ASP A 206 -22.66 12.40 9.84
C ASP A 206 -22.66 11.74 8.44
N VAL A 207 -22.69 10.42 8.31
CA VAL A 207 -22.69 9.76 6.99
C VAL A 207 -24.09 9.25 6.61
N GLY A 208 -24.72 9.95 5.65
CA GLY A 208 -25.94 9.51 4.97
C GLY A 208 -27.25 10.00 5.62
N PRO A 209 -28.41 9.57 5.08
CA PRO A 209 -29.73 10.03 5.53
C PRO A 209 -30.10 9.58 6.95
N LEU A 210 -29.19 8.91 7.63
CA LEU A 210 -29.38 8.32 8.96
C LEU A 210 -28.71 9.13 10.08
N GLY A 211 -28.03 10.25 9.78
CA GLY A 211 -27.28 11.07 10.72
C GLY A 211 -27.83 11.10 12.16
N ASP A 212 -27.48 12.04 12.99
CA ASP A 212 -27.78 12.15 14.43
C ASP A 212 -29.24 11.92 14.88
N ALA A 213 -30.18 11.76 13.92
CA ALA A 213 -31.60 11.58 14.18
C ALA A 213 -32.02 10.15 14.58
N LYS A 214 -31.12 9.14 14.55
CA LYS A 214 -31.45 7.75 14.90
C LYS A 214 -30.94 7.37 16.28
N SER A 215 -31.75 6.61 17.02
CA SER A 215 -31.34 5.97 18.27
C SER A 215 -30.20 4.96 18.03
N ASP A 216 -29.40 4.68 19.05
CA ASP A 216 -28.30 3.72 18.96
C ASP A 216 -28.76 2.34 18.49
N ASP A 217 -29.93 1.87 18.92
CA ASP A 217 -30.52 0.61 18.45
C ASP A 217 -30.83 0.59 16.95
N GLN A 218 -31.16 1.74 16.36
CA GLN A 218 -31.41 1.86 14.92
C GLN A 218 -30.09 1.96 14.11
N LYS A 219 -28.99 2.34 14.74
CA LYS A 219 -27.65 2.41 14.11
C LYS A 219 -26.92 1.05 14.16
N LEU A 220 -27.18 0.24 15.20
CA LEU A 220 -26.49 -1.04 15.43
C LEU A 220 -26.42 -1.97 14.21
N PRO A 221 -27.50 -2.20 13.40
CA PRO A 221 -27.42 -3.06 12.23
C PRO A 221 -26.43 -2.61 11.16
N TYR A 222 -26.08 -1.33 11.18
CA TYR A 222 -25.15 -0.70 10.22
C TYR A 222 -23.80 -0.37 10.85
N ASN A 223 -23.60 -0.76 12.12
CA ASN A 223 -22.35 -0.48 12.81
C ASN A 223 -21.16 -1.15 12.11
N ARG A 224 -20.06 -0.44 12.02
CA ARG A 224 -18.83 -0.85 11.32
C ARG A 224 -17.61 -0.84 12.22
N ALA A 225 -17.76 -0.60 13.50
CA ALA A 225 -16.67 -0.74 14.46
C ALA A 225 -17.17 -1.14 15.82
N LEU A 226 -16.44 -1.99 16.50
CA LEU A 226 -16.70 -2.40 17.87
C LEU A 226 -15.44 -2.27 18.73
N ARG A 227 -15.65 -2.18 20.02
CA ARG A 227 -14.61 -2.31 21.04
C ARG A 227 -15.03 -3.36 22.04
N THR A 228 -14.12 -4.27 22.39
CA THR A 228 -14.32 -5.24 23.46
C THR A 228 -13.06 -5.38 24.31
N THR A 229 -13.17 -5.92 25.50
CA THR A 229 -12.02 -6.28 26.34
C THR A 229 -11.83 -7.79 26.30
N VAL A 230 -10.65 -8.23 25.94
CA VAL A 230 -10.20 -9.63 26.05
C VAL A 230 -9.50 -9.80 27.39
N ALA A 231 -9.93 -10.80 28.17
CA ALA A 231 -9.28 -11.16 29.43
C ALA A 231 -8.08 -12.09 29.13
N THR A 232 -6.87 -11.60 29.37
CA THR A 232 -5.63 -12.39 29.25
C THR A 232 -5.02 -12.63 30.63
N ASP A 233 -4.10 -13.59 30.74
CA ASP A 233 -3.39 -13.89 31.99
C ASP A 233 -2.52 -12.69 32.44
N GLU A 234 -2.11 -11.84 31.49
CA GLU A 234 -1.31 -10.64 31.72
C GLU A 234 -2.16 -9.38 31.95
N GLY A 235 -3.49 -9.53 32.01
CA GLY A 235 -4.43 -8.46 32.24
C GLY A 235 -5.31 -8.11 31.03
N PRO A 236 -6.11 -7.03 31.10
CA PRO A 236 -7.06 -6.69 30.06
C PRO A 236 -6.39 -6.15 28.80
N LEU A 237 -6.81 -6.67 27.65
CA LEU A 237 -6.46 -6.20 26.33
C LEU A 237 -7.68 -5.54 25.68
N ALA A 238 -7.61 -4.26 25.35
CA ALA A 238 -8.66 -3.60 24.57
C ALA A 238 -8.50 -3.94 23.08
N VAL A 239 -9.54 -4.52 22.49
CA VAL A 239 -9.54 -4.89 21.06
C VAL A 239 -10.60 -4.08 20.34
N TYR A 240 -10.18 -3.40 19.29
CA TYR A 240 -11.03 -2.69 18.35
C TYR A 240 -11.07 -3.47 17.04
N VAL A 241 -12.27 -3.66 16.49
CA VAL A 241 -12.46 -4.16 15.12
C VAL A 241 -13.16 -3.06 14.34
N ALA A 242 -12.59 -2.65 13.19
CA ALA A 242 -13.12 -1.53 12.43
C ALA A 242 -13.06 -1.78 10.91
N HIS A 243 -14.15 -1.43 10.23
CA HIS A 243 -14.23 -1.40 8.77
C HIS A 243 -14.59 0.02 8.32
N LEU A 244 -13.60 0.77 7.82
CA LEU A 244 -13.78 2.15 7.38
C LEU A 244 -14.44 2.23 6.01
N GLY A 245 -14.90 3.42 5.63
CA GLY A 245 -15.54 3.66 4.35
C GLY A 245 -14.62 3.37 3.17
N SER A 246 -15.15 2.71 2.14
CA SER A 246 -14.37 2.40 0.93
C SER A 246 -14.00 3.66 0.15
N VAL A 247 -12.78 3.69 -0.35
CA VAL A 247 -12.32 4.71 -1.29
C VAL A 247 -12.91 4.44 -2.69
N ARG A 248 -13.28 5.50 -3.40
CA ARG A 248 -13.92 5.39 -4.72
C ARG A 248 -13.30 6.35 -5.73
N VAL A 249 -13.09 5.87 -6.95
CA VAL A 249 -12.72 6.73 -8.07
C VAL A 249 -14.01 7.28 -8.70
N MET A 250 -14.21 8.59 -8.57
CA MET A 250 -15.42 9.29 -9.04
C MET A 250 -15.09 10.20 -10.22
N PRO A 251 -15.86 10.18 -11.34
CA PRO A 251 -15.55 10.98 -12.53
C PRO A 251 -15.46 12.48 -12.29
N ARG A 252 -16.16 13.01 -11.30
CA ARG A 252 -16.19 14.45 -10.96
C ARG A 252 -15.41 14.81 -9.70
N ASN A 253 -15.26 13.87 -8.76
CA ASN A 253 -14.69 14.12 -7.43
C ASN A 253 -13.31 13.50 -7.25
N GLY A 254 -12.75 12.87 -8.31
CA GLY A 254 -11.43 12.25 -8.23
C GLY A 254 -11.39 10.99 -7.35
N PHE A 255 -10.40 10.90 -6.51
CA PHE A 255 -10.21 9.83 -5.55
C PHE A 255 -10.95 10.18 -4.26
N TRP A 256 -12.23 9.77 -4.17
CA TRP A 256 -13.11 10.17 -3.08
C TRP A 256 -12.86 9.37 -1.82
N THR A 257 -12.45 10.03 -0.75
CA THR A 257 -12.05 9.45 0.54
C THR A 257 -12.89 9.94 1.73
N ASP A 258 -13.79 10.89 1.53
CA ASP A 258 -14.47 11.64 2.59
C ASP A 258 -15.11 10.78 3.70
N SER A 259 -15.72 9.63 3.36
CA SER A 259 -16.32 8.77 4.38
C SER A 259 -15.26 8.05 5.21
N ARG A 260 -14.19 7.57 4.56
CA ARG A 260 -13.06 6.95 5.24
C ARG A 260 -12.38 7.92 6.20
N ASP A 261 -12.11 9.12 5.75
CA ASP A 261 -11.37 10.13 6.51
C ASP A 261 -12.16 10.59 7.76
N ARG A 262 -13.48 10.72 7.62
CA ARG A 262 -14.35 10.96 8.79
C ARG A 262 -14.37 9.76 9.75
N ASN A 263 -14.49 8.54 9.22
CA ASN A 263 -14.43 7.33 10.03
C ASN A 263 -13.08 7.20 10.76
N ALA A 264 -11.95 7.49 10.09
CA ALA A 264 -10.62 7.49 10.68
C ALA A 264 -10.51 8.53 11.83
N THR A 265 -11.05 9.73 11.62
CA THR A 265 -11.09 10.77 12.67
C THR A 265 -11.89 10.33 13.90
N ALA A 266 -13.06 9.72 13.69
CA ALA A 266 -13.91 9.22 14.78
C ALA A 266 -13.24 8.05 15.52
N LEU A 267 -12.60 7.12 14.79
CA LEU A 267 -11.85 6.01 15.38
C LEU A 267 -10.65 6.51 16.19
N ALA A 268 -9.89 7.49 15.67
CA ALA A 268 -8.77 8.11 16.38
C ALA A 268 -9.23 8.75 17.71
N LYS A 269 -10.39 9.39 17.72
CA LYS A 269 -11.00 9.95 18.94
C LYS A 269 -11.38 8.84 19.94
N ALA A 270 -11.92 7.72 19.46
CA ALA A 270 -12.25 6.58 20.33
C ALA A 270 -10.99 5.96 20.94
N LEU A 271 -9.92 5.80 20.17
CA LEU A 271 -8.62 5.31 20.64
C LEU A 271 -7.98 6.25 21.66
N ALA A 272 -8.10 7.57 21.47
CA ALA A 272 -7.60 8.57 22.42
C ALA A 272 -8.34 8.53 23.77
N ALA A 273 -9.59 8.09 23.77
CA ALA A 273 -10.40 7.93 24.98
C ALA A 273 -10.19 6.56 25.67
N GLU A 274 -9.47 5.62 25.04
CA GLU A 274 -9.21 4.29 25.61
C GLU A 274 -8.24 4.38 26.79
N ARG A 275 -8.67 3.79 27.91
CA ARG A 275 -7.93 3.82 29.18
C ARG A 275 -6.98 2.62 29.36
N ASN A 276 -7.22 1.54 28.64
CA ASN A 276 -6.30 0.40 28.68
C ASN A 276 -4.97 0.77 28.02
N GLU A 277 -3.91 0.41 28.68
CA GLU A 277 -2.55 0.61 28.16
C GLU A 277 -2.31 -0.27 26.93
N ARG A 278 -2.81 -1.53 26.97
CA ARG A 278 -2.70 -2.50 25.89
C ARG A 278 -3.90 -2.43 24.96
N VAL A 279 -3.63 -2.12 23.70
CA VAL A 279 -4.65 -1.94 22.67
C VAL A 279 -4.25 -2.66 21.39
N VAL A 280 -5.20 -3.34 20.77
CA VAL A 280 -5.12 -3.89 19.43
C VAL A 280 -6.24 -3.30 18.60
N LEU A 281 -5.92 -2.80 17.41
CA LEU A 281 -6.87 -2.41 16.38
C LEU A 281 -6.70 -3.35 15.18
N LEU A 282 -7.77 -4.03 14.81
CA LEU A 282 -7.87 -4.96 13.70
C LEU A 282 -8.88 -4.42 12.69
N GLY A 283 -8.64 -4.63 11.39
CA GLY A 283 -9.69 -4.41 10.41
C GLY A 283 -9.25 -3.86 9.07
N ASP A 284 -10.23 -3.74 8.20
CA ASP A 284 -10.11 -3.09 6.90
C ASP A 284 -10.27 -1.57 7.07
N LEU A 285 -9.14 -0.88 7.07
CA LEU A 285 -9.12 0.59 7.18
C LEU A 285 -9.32 1.28 5.82
N ASN A 286 -9.42 0.53 4.73
CA ASN A 286 -9.55 1.04 3.37
C ASN A 286 -8.45 2.06 2.98
N GLY A 287 -7.24 1.83 3.50
CA GLY A 287 -6.07 2.66 3.24
C GLY A 287 -4.80 2.14 3.91
N THR A 288 -3.66 2.66 3.47
CA THR A 288 -2.35 2.31 4.01
C THR A 288 -2.02 3.18 5.22
N VAL A 289 -1.16 2.71 6.12
CA VAL A 289 -0.73 3.48 7.30
C VAL A 289 0.02 4.77 6.95
N ASP A 290 0.54 4.86 5.74
CA ASP A 290 1.21 6.06 5.21
C ASP A 290 0.22 7.17 4.81
N ASP A 291 -1.08 6.86 4.70
CA ASP A 291 -2.10 7.85 4.32
C ASP A 291 -2.32 8.83 5.48
N ARG A 292 -2.26 10.12 5.16
CA ARG A 292 -2.47 11.23 6.11
C ARG A 292 -3.78 11.16 6.91
N ALA A 293 -4.81 10.51 6.37
CA ALA A 293 -6.08 10.32 7.05
C ALA A 293 -5.91 9.51 8.35
N PHE A 294 -4.87 8.69 8.44
CA PHE A 294 -4.61 7.84 9.60
C PHE A 294 -3.62 8.44 10.60
N ALA A 295 -3.12 9.66 10.38
CA ALA A 295 -2.18 10.31 11.29
C ALA A 295 -2.66 10.36 12.75
N GLY A 296 -3.98 10.56 12.96
CA GLY A 296 -4.57 10.51 14.30
C GLY A 296 -4.63 9.12 14.93
N ILE A 297 -4.68 8.05 14.10
CA ILE A 297 -4.64 6.65 14.54
C ILE A 297 -3.18 6.26 14.81
N THR A 298 -2.29 6.46 13.83
CA THR A 298 -0.88 6.05 13.91
C THR A 298 -0.06 6.83 14.95
N ALA A 299 -0.56 7.97 15.42
CA ALA A 299 0.00 8.66 16.58
C ALA A 299 -0.25 7.92 17.92
N GLN A 300 -1.12 6.92 17.96
CA GLN A 300 -1.55 6.23 19.17
C GLN A 300 -1.28 4.73 19.16
N VAL A 301 -1.27 4.12 17.97
CA VAL A 301 -1.02 2.70 17.72
C VAL A 301 -0.10 2.56 16.51
N HIS A 302 0.75 1.54 16.48
CA HIS A 302 1.73 1.33 15.42
C HIS A 302 1.51 0.00 14.68
N SER A 303 2.01 -0.07 13.45
CA SER A 303 1.77 -1.19 12.54
C SER A 303 2.64 -2.39 12.90
N VAL A 304 2.02 -3.53 13.19
CA VAL A 304 2.75 -4.79 13.41
C VAL A 304 3.53 -5.20 12.16
N GLN A 305 3.02 -4.92 10.96
CA GLN A 305 3.74 -5.19 9.71
C GLN A 305 5.03 -4.38 9.59
N ASP A 306 4.98 -3.11 9.98
CA ASP A 306 6.14 -2.24 9.84
C ASP A 306 7.24 -2.59 10.85
N GLU A 307 6.87 -3.15 12.01
CA GLU A 307 7.80 -3.50 13.08
C GLU A 307 8.30 -4.93 13.02
N ALA A 308 7.43 -5.89 12.70
CA ALA A 308 7.70 -7.33 12.77
C ALA A 308 7.31 -8.11 11.51
N GLY A 309 7.06 -7.42 10.40
CA GLY A 309 6.70 -8.07 9.14
C GLY A 309 7.88 -8.31 8.20
N ASN A 310 7.60 -9.08 7.14
CA ASN A 310 8.46 -9.28 5.99
C ASN A 310 7.74 -8.81 4.72
N GLY A 311 8.35 -7.89 3.98
CA GLY A 311 7.76 -7.29 2.78
C GLY A 311 6.62 -6.32 3.06
N PHE A 312 5.86 -5.98 2.03
CA PHE A 312 4.79 -4.99 2.09
C PHE A 312 3.49 -5.52 2.73
N GLY A 313 3.32 -6.82 2.84
CA GLY A 313 2.12 -7.43 3.41
C GLY A 313 0.83 -7.04 2.69
N PHE A 314 0.85 -6.87 1.37
CA PHE A 314 -0.32 -6.48 0.59
C PHE A 314 -1.46 -7.49 0.74
N SER A 315 -2.67 -6.99 0.98
CA SER A 315 -3.85 -7.80 1.25
C SER A 315 -4.95 -7.66 0.19
N TRP A 316 -4.92 -6.58 -0.61
CA TRP A 316 -5.98 -6.30 -1.59
C TRP A 316 -5.42 -5.87 -2.96
N PRO A 317 -6.11 -6.23 -4.08
CA PRO A 317 -7.12 -7.29 -4.19
C PRO A 317 -6.51 -8.69 -4.11
N ALA A 318 -7.22 -9.68 -3.55
CA ALA A 318 -6.68 -11.01 -3.25
C ALA A 318 -6.04 -11.72 -4.44
N LYS A 319 -6.55 -11.52 -5.68
CA LYS A 319 -6.01 -12.14 -6.90
C LYS A 319 -4.66 -11.55 -7.34
N PHE A 320 -4.39 -10.31 -7.03
CA PHE A 320 -3.14 -9.60 -7.35
C PHE A 320 -2.91 -8.48 -6.33
N PRO A 321 -2.40 -8.80 -5.15
CA PRO A 321 -2.30 -7.85 -4.04
C PRO A 321 -1.36 -6.69 -4.37
N VAL A 322 -1.87 -5.47 -4.24
CA VAL A 322 -1.13 -4.23 -4.57
C VAL A 322 -1.20 -3.18 -3.46
N ALA A 323 -2.07 -3.37 -2.47
CA ALA A 323 -2.22 -2.46 -1.34
C ALA A 323 -2.43 -3.24 -0.05
N ARG A 324 -1.90 -2.73 1.06
CA ARG A 324 -2.20 -3.19 2.41
C ARG A 324 -3.24 -2.26 3.01
N ILE A 325 -4.50 -2.65 2.94
CA ILE A 325 -5.63 -1.90 3.50
C ILE A 325 -6.22 -2.58 4.73
N ASP A 326 -5.95 -3.87 4.90
CA ASP A 326 -6.26 -4.62 6.12
C ASP A 326 -5.08 -4.48 7.09
N GLN A 327 -5.35 -4.01 8.30
CA GLN A 327 -4.34 -3.58 9.26
C GLN A 327 -4.47 -4.30 10.59
N ILE A 328 -3.31 -4.55 11.22
CA ILE A 328 -3.18 -4.91 12.64
C ILE A 328 -2.26 -3.87 13.26
N LEU A 329 -2.82 -3.03 14.13
CA LEU A 329 -2.09 -1.96 14.80
C LEU A 329 -2.17 -2.17 16.32
N VAL A 330 -1.09 -1.86 17.03
CA VAL A 330 -0.97 -2.18 18.46
C VAL A 330 -0.40 -1.02 19.29
N ARG A 331 -0.65 -1.07 20.58
CA ARG A 331 -0.03 -0.23 21.61
C ARG A 331 0.14 -1.04 22.88
N GLY A 332 1.28 -0.91 23.56
CA GLY A 332 1.54 -1.53 24.86
C GLY A 332 1.69 -3.05 24.83
N VAL A 333 1.95 -3.61 23.65
CA VAL A 333 2.33 -4.98 23.39
C VAL A 333 3.43 -5.00 22.35
N GLU A 334 4.27 -6.05 22.33
CA GLU A 334 5.40 -6.17 21.41
C GLU A 334 5.00 -6.96 20.16
N PRO A 335 5.19 -6.40 18.95
CA PRO A 335 5.06 -7.12 17.70
C PRO A 335 6.15 -8.18 17.53
N GLU A 336 5.77 -9.44 17.27
CA GLU A 336 6.72 -10.54 17.03
C GLU A 336 6.78 -10.94 15.56
N SER A 337 5.64 -10.95 14.88
CA SER A 337 5.56 -11.36 13.48
C SER A 337 4.32 -10.80 12.81
N SER A 338 4.39 -10.61 11.48
CA SER A 338 3.23 -10.27 10.66
C SER A 338 3.33 -10.92 9.28
N TRP A 339 2.24 -11.52 8.84
CA TRP A 339 2.18 -12.21 7.55
C TRP A 339 0.79 -12.15 6.93
N VAL A 340 0.69 -12.56 5.67
CA VAL A 340 -0.57 -12.68 4.94
C VAL A 340 -0.92 -14.16 4.79
N LEU A 341 -2.17 -14.50 5.04
CA LEU A 341 -2.68 -15.86 4.92
C LEU A 341 -3.15 -16.17 3.48
N PRO A 342 -3.33 -17.44 3.13
CA PRO A 342 -3.88 -17.83 1.84
C PRO A 342 -5.25 -17.21 1.56
N ALA A 343 -5.56 -17.02 0.26
CA ALA A 343 -6.84 -16.49 -0.19
C ALA A 343 -8.01 -17.41 0.21
N THR A 344 -9.11 -16.79 0.60
CA THR A 344 -10.42 -17.42 0.88
C THR A 344 -11.40 -17.12 -0.26
N GLY A 345 -12.69 -17.09 0.03
CA GLY A 345 -13.74 -16.64 -0.93
C GLY A 345 -13.88 -15.12 -1.08
N SER A 346 -13.06 -14.33 -0.37
CA SER A 346 -13.07 -12.86 -0.37
C SER A 346 -12.18 -12.28 -1.48
N ASP A 347 -12.40 -11.01 -1.81
CA ASP A 347 -11.48 -10.20 -2.60
C ASP A 347 -10.35 -9.55 -1.77
N HIS A 348 -10.32 -9.83 -0.45
CA HIS A 348 -9.22 -9.54 0.46
C HIS A 348 -8.46 -10.81 0.83
N LEU A 349 -7.17 -10.68 1.18
CA LEU A 349 -6.40 -11.71 1.86
C LEU A 349 -6.45 -11.46 3.36
N PRO A 350 -6.61 -12.52 4.19
CA PRO A 350 -6.51 -12.37 5.63
C PRO A 350 -5.10 -11.95 6.04
N VAL A 351 -5.00 -11.06 7.02
CA VAL A 351 -3.73 -10.64 7.62
C VAL A 351 -3.60 -11.20 9.03
N ALA A 352 -2.40 -11.59 9.39
CA ALA A 352 -2.11 -12.21 10.67
C ALA A 352 -0.91 -11.55 11.36
N ALA A 353 -0.89 -11.61 12.68
CA ALA A 353 0.21 -11.14 13.51
C ALA A 353 0.38 -11.97 14.78
N GLY A 354 1.63 -12.16 15.20
CA GLY A 354 2.00 -12.61 16.54
C GLY A 354 2.37 -11.40 17.40
N ILE A 355 1.88 -11.37 18.63
CA ILE A 355 2.24 -10.35 19.62
C ILE A 355 2.63 -11.00 20.94
N SER A 356 3.47 -10.32 21.74
CA SER A 356 3.82 -10.69 23.12
C SER A 356 3.62 -9.52 24.09
N TRP A 357 3.75 -9.82 25.40
CA TRP A 357 3.48 -8.88 26.50
C TRP A 357 4.72 -8.12 26.92
#